data_7a4d3be8aaf23d9a7bb45c93182b2518
#
_entry.id   7a4d3be8aaf23d9a7bb45c93182b2518
#
_cell.length_a   1.000
_cell.length_b   1.000
_cell.length_c   1.000
_cell.angle_alpha   90.00
_cell.angle_beta   90.00
_cell.angle_gamma   90.00
#
_symmetry.space_group_name_H-M   'P 1'
#
loop_
_entity.id
_entity.type
_entity.pdbx_description
1 polymer ?
#
loop_
_entity_poly.entity_id
_entity_poly.type
_entity_poly.pdbx_seq_one_letter_code
_entity_poly.pdbx_strand_id
1 'polypeptide(L)'
;MKRAALFVCVLFAMPTIAQAATEVVLVPIDDRPVTLQLPQMVGAIAGANVLVPPRAMLGRFLSPGDPAAIAQWLQSSAMQGADAFVLSTDMLAYGGLIASRAPYTPQTVAISRLGVLSKLREEHPSAWVGAFGTIMRLAPTGVPAIGTAKNFFAAYPVWEYLQQYANLHDPPLPAEEATAGHLRQLLGPALQQYLAARARNRAVDEAALELTSGGDVNRFVLGQDDAGAVGLHIKDVAALRSAVQALDIGDRTSIEPGADELAMALVAHALVWRIEWTPHIAVRYSVSNGGAFNDPLEFVPVDQTINSLIALCGGVRDDTHPEITLYVRVPDGVDINDPALLTSIERDIAGGNRVAVADLSFLEPTFTHQAAFAQGLIMSGVAGKLDAYASWNTSANTVGTALAESVAVEAGRRGRSYNAVAHAEFMLNRFIDDYAYHAFVRPVLNAQLDAAGVDHSYLLPQDAMPVDHLNRSLLWREAVELKNEIYPQYKDRGLTVTLPWDRTFETQIDVKL
;
A
#
# COMPACT_ATOMS: atom_id res chain seq x y z
N MET A 1 73.71 24.55 -13.58
CA MET A 1 72.91 24.50 -12.33
C MET A 1 71.45 24.71 -12.73
N LYS A 2 70.67 23.62 -12.84
CA LYS A 2 69.23 23.67 -13.15
C LYS A 2 68.46 23.57 -11.85
N ARG A 3 67.67 24.59 -11.48
CA ARG A 3 66.80 24.59 -10.31
C ARG A 3 65.50 23.86 -10.69
N ALA A 4 65.22 22.75 -10.06
CA ALA A 4 63.92 22.09 -10.15
C ALA A 4 62.96 22.77 -9.15
N ALA A 5 61.83 23.29 -9.64
CA ALA A 5 60.75 23.81 -8.83
C ALA A 5 59.83 22.64 -8.45
N LEU A 6 59.69 22.40 -7.17
CA LEU A 6 58.78 21.40 -6.60
C LEU A 6 57.40 22.05 -6.45
N PHE A 7 56.42 21.64 -7.26
CA PHE A 7 55.02 22.01 -7.09
C PHE A 7 54.39 21.10 -6.06
N VAL A 8 54.09 21.63 -4.88
CA VAL A 8 53.28 20.93 -3.87
C VAL A 8 51.81 21.22 -4.15
N CYS A 9 51.09 20.23 -4.71
CA CYS A 9 49.62 20.28 -4.76
C CYS A 9 49.06 20.02 -3.37
N VAL A 10 48.56 21.04 -2.72
CA VAL A 10 47.73 20.91 -1.49
C VAL A 10 46.31 20.55 -1.93
N LEU A 11 45.95 19.29 -1.81
CA LEU A 11 44.55 18.83 -1.94
C LEU A 11 43.80 19.32 -0.69
N PHE A 12 42.97 20.35 -0.83
CA PHE A 12 41.97 20.70 0.14
C PHE A 12 40.89 19.62 0.12
N ALA A 13 40.88 18.72 1.10
CA ALA A 13 39.72 17.88 1.39
C ALA A 13 38.59 18.83 1.88
N MET A 14 37.64 19.13 1.00
CA MET A 14 36.41 19.78 1.43
C MET A 14 35.70 18.81 2.40
N PRO A 15 35.29 19.30 3.59
CA PRO A 15 34.48 18.46 4.47
C PRO A 15 33.19 18.13 3.73
N THR A 16 32.91 16.85 3.54
CA THR A 16 31.59 16.39 3.11
C THR A 16 30.61 16.77 4.23
N ILE A 17 29.84 17.83 4.01
CA ILE A 17 28.70 18.15 4.87
C ILE A 17 27.76 16.94 4.75
N ALA A 18 27.62 16.17 5.80
CA ALA A 18 26.61 15.10 5.87
C ALA A 18 25.25 15.77 5.61
N GLN A 19 24.60 15.42 4.52
CA GLN A 19 23.27 15.91 4.22
C GLN A 19 22.35 15.40 5.34
N ALA A 20 21.55 16.31 5.93
CA ALA A 20 20.56 15.91 6.92
C ALA A 20 19.63 14.84 6.34
N ALA A 21 19.23 13.88 7.14
CA ALA A 21 18.28 12.86 6.71
C ALA A 21 16.98 13.53 6.26
N THR A 22 16.40 13.04 5.16
CA THR A 22 15.09 13.51 4.70
C THR A 22 14.04 13.20 5.75
N GLU A 23 13.23 14.20 6.13
CA GLU A 23 12.10 14.01 7.04
C GLU A 23 10.78 14.01 6.28
N VAL A 24 10.07 12.89 6.36
CA VAL A 24 8.72 12.71 5.80
C VAL A 24 7.72 12.55 6.93
N VAL A 25 6.65 13.33 6.93
CA VAL A 25 5.54 13.20 7.88
C VAL A 25 4.43 12.39 7.21
N LEU A 26 4.06 11.25 7.80
CA LEU A 26 3.03 10.36 7.28
C LEU A 26 1.81 10.33 8.20
N VAL A 27 0.63 10.63 7.66
CA VAL A 27 -0.66 10.25 8.25
C VAL A 27 -1.21 9.07 7.45
N PRO A 28 -1.13 7.84 7.97
CA PRO A 28 -1.57 6.63 7.27
C PRO A 28 -3.09 6.54 7.23
N ILE A 29 -3.61 5.65 6.38
CA ILE A 29 -5.06 5.42 6.29
C ILE A 29 -5.61 4.65 7.50
N ASP A 30 -4.79 3.82 8.16
CA ASP A 30 -5.06 3.11 9.42
C ASP A 30 -3.75 2.62 10.05
N ASP A 31 -3.82 1.82 11.13
CA ASP A 31 -2.63 1.35 11.87
C ASP A 31 -2.13 -0.03 11.45
N ARG A 32 -2.59 -0.58 10.32
CA ARG A 32 -2.08 -1.87 9.79
C ARG A 32 -0.62 -1.77 9.36
N PRO A 33 0.15 -2.87 9.39
CA PRO A 33 1.54 -2.87 8.96
C PRO A 33 1.75 -2.29 7.56
N VAL A 34 0.92 -2.67 6.60
CA VAL A 34 1.04 -2.23 5.21
C VAL A 34 0.89 -0.72 5.04
N THR A 35 0.07 -0.08 5.84
CA THR A 35 -0.23 1.36 5.75
C THR A 35 0.62 2.22 6.69
N LEU A 36 1.16 1.62 7.77
CA LEU A 36 1.93 2.32 8.81
C LEU A 36 3.39 1.88 8.83
N GLN A 37 3.67 0.57 9.00
CA GLN A 37 5.02 0.05 9.18
C GLN A 37 5.82 0.07 7.87
N LEU A 38 5.24 -0.46 6.78
CA LEU A 38 5.96 -0.58 5.51
C LEU A 38 6.38 0.78 4.93
N PRO A 39 5.56 1.85 4.93
CA PRO A 39 6.01 3.17 4.50
C PRO A 39 7.19 3.71 5.33
N GLN A 40 7.23 3.43 6.65
CA GLN A 40 8.37 3.80 7.49
C GLN A 40 9.63 3.02 7.10
N MET A 41 9.48 1.72 6.80
CA MET A 41 10.60 0.87 6.35
C MET A 41 11.10 1.30 4.96
N VAL A 42 10.21 1.68 4.02
CA VAL A 42 10.57 2.26 2.71
C VAL A 42 11.43 3.52 2.90
N GLY A 43 11.02 4.43 3.78
CA GLY A 43 11.84 5.61 4.09
C GLY A 43 13.20 5.24 4.67
N ALA A 44 13.24 4.29 5.61
CA ALA A 44 14.47 3.85 6.26
C ALA A 44 15.50 3.22 5.29
N ILE A 45 15.06 2.55 4.22
CA ILE A 45 15.92 2.04 3.15
C ILE A 45 16.72 3.17 2.49
N ALA A 46 16.08 4.29 2.24
CA ALA A 46 16.72 5.47 1.66
C ALA A 46 17.42 6.38 2.70
N GLY A 47 17.47 5.97 3.98
CA GLY A 47 18.03 6.78 5.06
C GLY A 47 17.18 7.97 5.46
N ALA A 48 15.88 7.97 5.12
CA ALA A 48 14.92 8.97 5.53
C ALA A 48 14.25 8.59 6.85
N ASN A 49 13.78 9.60 7.58
CA ASN A 49 12.97 9.43 8.78
C ASN A 49 11.51 9.67 8.43
N VAL A 50 10.63 8.68 8.67
CA VAL A 50 9.19 8.80 8.44
C VAL A 50 8.49 8.91 9.78
N LEU A 51 8.08 10.14 10.11
CA LEU A 51 7.36 10.48 11.33
C LEU A 51 5.87 10.14 11.18
N VAL A 52 5.31 9.46 12.16
CA VAL A 52 3.89 9.06 12.18
C VAL A 52 3.20 9.51 13.46
N PRO A 53 1.89 9.75 13.47
CA PRO A 53 1.14 10.01 14.69
C PRO A 53 1.27 8.85 15.69
N PRO A 54 1.20 9.12 17.01
CA PRO A 54 1.06 8.06 17.98
C PRO A 54 -0.07 7.09 17.63
N ARG A 55 0.20 5.78 17.71
CA ARG A 55 -0.75 4.73 17.30
C ARG A 55 -2.15 4.87 17.93
N ALA A 56 -2.22 5.40 19.15
CA ALA A 56 -3.48 5.64 19.86
C ALA A 56 -4.38 6.70 19.17
N MET A 57 -3.85 7.50 18.25
CA MET A 57 -4.62 8.48 17.46
C MET A 57 -5.15 7.88 16.16
N LEU A 58 -4.62 6.73 15.71
CA LEU A 58 -4.94 6.12 14.43
C LEU A 58 -6.18 5.22 14.52
N GLY A 59 -6.87 5.05 13.38
CA GLY A 59 -7.93 4.08 13.25
C GLY A 59 -7.39 2.66 13.36
N ARG A 60 -8.05 1.84 14.18
CA ARG A 60 -7.72 0.43 14.39
C ARG A 60 -8.95 -0.43 14.20
N PHE A 61 -8.98 -1.21 13.14
CA PHE A 61 -10.08 -2.09 12.75
C PHE A 61 -11.43 -1.35 12.78
N LEU A 62 -12.35 -1.73 13.68
CA LEU A 62 -13.67 -1.10 13.81
C LEU A 62 -13.68 0.21 14.64
N SER A 63 -12.56 0.55 15.25
CA SER A 63 -12.44 1.76 16.06
C SER A 63 -11.86 2.91 15.20
N PRO A 64 -12.59 4.01 15.00
CA PRO A 64 -12.05 5.15 14.27
C PRO A 64 -10.91 5.79 15.05
N GLY A 65 -9.95 6.38 14.33
CA GLY A 65 -8.94 7.26 14.88
C GLY A 65 -9.53 8.61 15.32
N ASP A 66 -8.66 9.49 15.80
CA ASP A 66 -9.02 10.84 16.25
C ASP A 66 -8.50 11.91 15.26
N PRO A 67 -9.29 12.34 14.27
CA PRO A 67 -8.89 13.37 13.32
C PRO A 67 -8.50 14.69 13.97
N ALA A 68 -9.11 15.05 15.12
CA ALA A 68 -8.80 16.31 15.80
C ALA A 68 -7.42 16.25 16.48
N ALA A 69 -7.10 15.15 17.15
CA ALA A 69 -5.79 14.94 17.74
C ALA A 69 -4.69 14.86 16.66
N ILE A 70 -4.96 14.21 15.50
CA ILE A 70 -4.03 14.17 14.38
C ILE A 70 -3.79 15.56 13.80
N ALA A 71 -4.85 16.37 13.62
CA ALA A 71 -4.70 17.76 13.16
C ALA A 71 -3.87 18.61 14.11
N GLN A 72 -4.01 18.43 15.42
CA GLN A 72 -3.17 19.10 16.42
C GLN A 72 -1.71 18.61 16.39
N TRP A 73 -1.51 17.31 16.19
CA TRP A 73 -0.17 16.74 16.07
C TRP A 73 0.54 17.29 14.83
N LEU A 74 -0.13 17.38 13.68
CA LEU A 74 0.42 17.98 12.45
C LEU A 74 0.83 19.45 12.60
N GLN A 75 0.19 20.21 13.49
CA GLN A 75 0.50 21.61 13.77
C GLN A 75 1.50 21.77 14.94
N SER A 76 2.07 20.66 15.42
CA SER A 76 3.04 20.73 16.53
C SER A 76 4.44 21.11 16.02
N SER A 77 5.27 21.63 16.95
CA SER A 77 6.65 22.00 16.63
C SER A 77 7.52 20.83 16.14
N ALA A 78 7.09 19.57 16.34
CA ALA A 78 7.77 18.39 15.83
C ALA A 78 7.80 18.34 14.30
N MET A 79 6.93 19.09 13.63
CA MET A 79 6.84 19.12 12.15
C MET A 79 7.74 20.18 11.49
N GLN A 80 8.44 21.02 12.28
CA GLN A 80 9.21 22.17 11.79
C GLN A 80 10.42 21.83 10.94
N GLY A 81 10.74 20.64 10.65
CA GLY A 81 11.86 20.25 9.79
C GLY A 81 11.43 19.36 8.64
N ALA A 82 10.11 19.15 8.47
CA ALA A 82 9.60 18.23 7.48
C ALA A 82 9.90 18.70 6.05
N ASP A 83 10.56 17.83 5.27
CA ASP A 83 10.77 18.03 3.83
C ASP A 83 9.50 17.68 3.04
N ALA A 84 8.72 16.70 3.52
CA ALA A 84 7.52 16.24 2.84
C ALA A 84 6.42 15.78 3.82
N PHE A 85 5.18 15.87 3.36
CA PHE A 85 3.98 15.32 4.01
C PHE A 85 3.30 14.32 3.09
N VAL A 86 2.89 13.17 3.63
CA VAL A 86 2.08 12.14 2.94
C VAL A 86 0.83 11.90 3.79
N LEU A 87 -0.35 12.29 3.30
CA LEU A 87 -1.51 12.47 4.15
C LEU A 87 -2.74 11.74 3.62
N SER A 88 -3.30 10.81 4.41
CA SER A 88 -4.59 10.17 4.12
C SER A 88 -5.75 11.11 4.40
N THR A 89 -6.53 11.46 3.38
CA THR A 89 -7.78 12.22 3.54
C THR A 89 -8.84 11.43 4.31
N ASP A 90 -8.88 10.11 4.19
CA ASP A 90 -9.79 9.25 4.96
C ASP A 90 -9.49 9.29 6.46
N MET A 91 -8.22 9.26 6.84
CA MET A 91 -7.83 9.40 8.25
C MET A 91 -8.18 10.79 8.77
N LEU A 92 -7.90 11.83 7.99
CA LEU A 92 -8.20 13.21 8.39
C LEU A 92 -9.69 13.49 8.46
N ALA A 93 -10.51 12.95 7.54
CA ALA A 93 -11.94 13.21 7.47
C ALA A 93 -12.74 12.35 8.45
N TYR A 94 -12.42 11.05 8.57
CA TYR A 94 -13.26 10.04 9.21
C TYR A 94 -12.59 9.33 10.38
N GLY A 95 -11.27 9.31 10.43
CA GLY A 95 -10.47 8.49 11.34
C GLY A 95 -10.09 7.13 10.75
N GLY A 96 -10.03 6.99 9.41
CA GLY A 96 -9.47 5.84 8.72
C GLY A 96 -10.39 5.14 7.73
N LEU A 97 -9.84 4.12 7.04
CA LEU A 97 -10.48 3.41 5.94
C LEU A 97 -11.84 2.80 6.32
N ILE A 98 -11.91 2.03 7.41
CA ILE A 98 -13.14 1.38 7.84
C ILE A 98 -14.17 2.42 8.31
N ALA A 99 -13.72 3.47 9.00
CA ALA A 99 -14.58 4.57 9.44
C ALA A 99 -15.18 5.36 8.27
N SER A 100 -14.48 5.48 7.14
CA SER A 100 -14.98 6.12 5.93
C SER A 100 -16.19 5.40 5.33
N ARG A 101 -16.30 4.09 5.53
CA ARG A 101 -17.40 3.27 5.02
C ARG A 101 -18.66 3.31 5.89
N ALA A 102 -18.59 3.92 7.07
CA ALA A 102 -19.72 4.05 8.01
C ALA A 102 -20.36 5.45 7.91
N PRO A 103 -21.69 5.57 8.07
CA PRO A 103 -22.41 6.83 7.85
C PRO A 103 -22.37 7.81 9.04
N TYR A 104 -21.42 7.66 9.97
CA TYR A 104 -21.46 8.38 11.25
C TYR A 104 -20.94 9.81 11.19
N THR A 105 -19.99 10.12 10.30
CA THR A 105 -19.41 11.47 10.18
C THR A 105 -20.24 12.28 9.19
N PRO A 106 -20.83 13.42 9.56
CA PRO A 106 -21.52 14.30 8.62
C PRO A 106 -20.58 14.86 7.55
N GLN A 107 -21.07 15.02 6.32
CA GLN A 107 -20.29 15.53 5.18
C GLN A 107 -19.61 16.88 5.48
N THR A 108 -20.32 17.83 6.06
CA THR A 108 -19.78 19.15 6.40
C THR A 108 -18.63 19.08 7.41
N VAL A 109 -18.71 18.15 8.37
CA VAL A 109 -17.63 17.91 9.34
C VAL A 109 -16.42 17.26 8.65
N ALA A 110 -16.65 16.25 7.81
CA ALA A 110 -15.58 15.57 7.09
C ALA A 110 -14.81 16.55 6.19
N ILE A 111 -15.51 17.35 5.38
CA ILE A 111 -14.88 18.37 4.51
C ILE A 111 -14.13 19.42 5.34
N SER A 112 -14.72 19.94 6.42
CA SER A 112 -14.07 20.98 7.23
C SER A 112 -12.74 20.52 7.84
N ARG A 113 -12.59 19.23 8.14
CA ARG A 113 -11.35 18.66 8.67
C ARG A 113 -10.20 18.69 7.66
N LEU A 114 -10.47 18.67 6.36
CA LEU A 114 -9.45 18.79 5.32
C LEU A 114 -8.78 20.18 5.29
N GLY A 115 -9.35 21.18 5.94
CA GLY A 115 -8.72 22.50 6.08
C GLY A 115 -7.35 22.49 6.79
N VAL A 116 -6.94 21.37 7.41
CA VAL A 116 -5.58 21.19 7.91
C VAL A 116 -4.54 21.20 6.79
N LEU A 117 -4.91 20.78 5.56
CA LEU A 117 -4.00 20.76 4.39
C LEU A 117 -3.58 22.18 4.01
N SER A 118 -4.53 23.14 3.96
CA SER A 118 -4.22 24.54 3.69
C SER A 118 -3.33 25.15 4.76
N LYS A 119 -3.60 24.85 6.04
CA LYS A 119 -2.73 25.31 7.14
C LYS A 119 -1.32 24.77 7.04
N LEU A 120 -1.15 23.48 6.72
CA LEU A 120 0.17 22.90 6.50
C LEU A 120 0.91 23.57 5.35
N ARG A 121 0.22 23.89 4.25
CA ARG A 121 0.82 24.64 3.13
C ARG A 121 1.27 26.03 3.54
N GLU A 122 0.47 26.74 4.36
CA GLU A 122 0.84 28.06 4.90
C GLU A 122 2.07 27.99 5.83
N GLU A 123 2.12 26.97 6.71
CA GLU A 123 3.19 26.79 7.70
C GLU A 123 4.48 26.19 7.06
N HIS A 124 4.36 25.38 6.00
CA HIS A 124 5.45 24.69 5.32
C HIS A 124 5.42 24.94 3.79
N PRO A 125 5.61 26.18 3.32
CA PRO A 125 5.42 26.55 1.91
C PRO A 125 6.37 25.85 0.93
N SER A 126 7.54 25.40 1.40
CA SER A 126 8.55 24.69 0.59
C SER A 126 8.46 23.17 0.69
N ALA A 127 7.68 22.62 1.61
CA ALA A 127 7.53 21.18 1.74
C ALA A 127 6.72 20.59 0.58
N TRP A 128 7.08 19.39 0.16
CA TRP A 128 6.24 18.62 -0.77
C TRP A 128 5.05 18.01 -0.02
N VAL A 129 3.86 18.16 -0.55
CA VAL A 129 2.64 17.61 0.04
C VAL A 129 2.01 16.63 -0.95
N GLY A 130 2.10 15.34 -0.63
CA GLY A 130 1.31 14.28 -1.24
C GLY A 130 0.09 13.96 -0.37
N ALA A 131 -1.05 13.77 -0.99
CA ALA A 131 -2.23 13.31 -0.28
C ALA A 131 -2.92 12.18 -1.04
N PHE A 132 -3.66 11.33 -0.33
CA PHE A 132 -4.41 10.24 -0.93
C PHE A 132 -5.73 10.02 -0.21
N GLY A 133 -6.75 9.64 -0.99
CA GLY A 133 -8.05 9.23 -0.52
C GLY A 133 -8.51 7.95 -1.17
N THR A 134 -9.60 7.35 -0.67
CA THR A 134 -10.12 6.11 -1.24
C THR A 134 -11.52 6.28 -1.81
N ILE A 135 -11.70 5.86 -3.05
CA ILE A 135 -13.02 5.62 -3.61
C ILE A 135 -13.56 4.35 -2.97
N MET A 136 -14.66 4.47 -2.25
CA MET A 136 -15.22 3.41 -1.41
C MET A 136 -15.43 2.11 -2.21
N ARG A 137 -14.94 0.98 -1.69
CA ARG A 137 -15.11 -0.36 -2.27
C ARG A 137 -16.58 -0.75 -2.40
N LEU A 138 -16.85 -1.83 -3.14
CA LEU A 138 -18.21 -2.33 -3.34
C LEU A 138 -18.73 -3.09 -2.12
N ALA A 139 -17.93 -4.00 -1.57
CA ALA A 139 -18.33 -4.79 -0.42
C ALA A 139 -18.46 -3.91 0.84
N PRO A 140 -19.64 -3.90 1.51
CA PRO A 140 -19.76 -3.22 2.78
C PRO A 140 -18.88 -3.90 3.84
N THR A 141 -18.42 -3.13 4.84
CA THR A 141 -17.73 -3.73 5.98
C THR A 141 -18.75 -4.39 6.88
N GLY A 142 -18.73 -5.71 6.92
CA GLY A 142 -19.62 -6.55 7.75
C GLY A 142 -18.82 -7.41 8.71
N VAL A 143 -19.30 -7.54 9.93
CA VAL A 143 -18.82 -8.50 10.91
C VAL A 143 -20.02 -9.30 11.41
N PRO A 144 -20.38 -10.41 10.71
CA PRO A 144 -21.64 -11.13 10.94
C PRO A 144 -21.82 -11.62 12.39
N ALA A 145 -20.73 -11.98 13.05
CA ALA A 145 -20.76 -12.61 14.38
C ALA A 145 -21.18 -11.65 15.51
N ILE A 146 -21.17 -10.32 15.31
CA ILE A 146 -21.36 -9.40 16.44
C ILE A 146 -22.71 -8.69 16.40
N GLY A 147 -23.30 -8.47 15.24
CA GLY A 147 -24.63 -7.81 15.10
C GLY A 147 -24.77 -6.49 15.88
N THR A 148 -23.65 -5.84 16.25
CA THR A 148 -23.64 -4.71 17.17
C THR A 148 -23.42 -3.38 16.44
N ALA A 149 -23.82 -2.30 17.11
CA ALA A 149 -23.83 -0.93 16.61
C ALA A 149 -22.47 -0.37 16.12
N LYS A 150 -21.36 -1.08 16.30
CA LYS A 150 -20.04 -0.67 15.81
C LYS A 150 -19.83 -0.98 14.34
N ASN A 151 -20.66 -1.83 13.75
CA ASN A 151 -20.61 -2.15 12.34
C ASN A 151 -22.01 -1.99 11.73
N PHE A 152 -22.17 -0.95 10.95
CA PHE A 152 -23.47 -0.51 10.47
C PHE A 152 -24.20 -1.54 9.60
N PHE A 153 -23.43 -2.38 8.87
CA PHE A 153 -23.98 -3.40 7.96
C PHE A 153 -23.74 -4.84 8.49
N ALA A 154 -23.63 -4.99 9.81
CA ALA A 154 -23.28 -6.27 10.43
C ALA A 154 -24.36 -7.35 10.30
N ALA A 155 -25.63 -6.98 10.08
CA ALA A 155 -26.70 -7.95 10.02
C ALA A 155 -26.66 -8.73 8.69
N TYR A 156 -26.28 -9.98 8.75
CA TYR A 156 -26.51 -10.97 7.69
C TYR A 156 -28.02 -11.29 7.67
N PRO A 157 -28.75 -11.18 6.56
CA PRO A 157 -28.33 -11.15 5.17
C PRO A 157 -28.19 -9.74 4.55
N VAL A 158 -28.37 -8.64 5.29
CA VAL A 158 -28.30 -7.27 4.78
C VAL A 158 -26.94 -7.00 4.11
N TRP A 159 -25.85 -7.46 4.71
CA TRP A 159 -24.50 -7.38 4.15
C TRP A 159 -24.41 -8.02 2.75
N GLU A 160 -24.95 -9.24 2.62
CA GLU A 160 -24.92 -9.99 1.36
C GLU A 160 -25.74 -9.30 0.25
N TYR A 161 -26.94 -8.81 0.60
CA TYR A 161 -27.80 -8.09 -0.35
C TYR A 161 -27.20 -6.74 -0.76
N LEU A 162 -26.54 -6.03 0.15
CA LEU A 162 -25.81 -4.79 -0.17
C LEU A 162 -24.65 -5.06 -1.12
N GLN A 163 -23.88 -6.13 -0.89
CA GLN A 163 -22.82 -6.52 -1.79
C GLN A 163 -23.34 -6.89 -3.18
N GLN A 164 -24.41 -7.68 -3.26
CA GLN A 164 -25.05 -8.01 -4.53
C GLN A 164 -25.53 -6.75 -5.26
N TYR A 165 -26.19 -5.82 -4.55
CA TYR A 165 -26.65 -4.57 -5.14
C TYR A 165 -25.49 -3.71 -5.63
N ALA A 166 -24.43 -3.60 -4.84
CA ALA A 166 -23.27 -2.77 -5.15
C ALA A 166 -22.48 -3.24 -6.38
N ASN A 167 -22.56 -4.53 -6.71
CA ASN A 167 -21.92 -5.16 -7.89
C ASN A 167 -22.76 -5.03 -9.17
N LEU A 168 -23.98 -4.48 -9.13
CA LEU A 168 -24.78 -4.26 -10.32
C LEU A 168 -24.31 -2.99 -11.07
N HIS A 169 -24.62 -2.91 -12.35
CA HIS A 169 -24.45 -1.67 -13.12
C HIS A 169 -25.31 -0.53 -12.48
N ASP A 170 -24.85 0.70 -12.63
CA ASP A 170 -25.60 1.88 -12.21
C ASP A 170 -25.69 2.90 -13.38
N PRO A 171 -26.85 3.02 -14.06
CA PRO A 171 -28.11 2.31 -13.81
C PRO A 171 -28.03 0.82 -14.14
N PRO A 172 -28.87 -0.03 -13.49
CA PRO A 172 -28.94 -1.45 -13.79
C PRO A 172 -29.24 -1.73 -15.26
N LEU A 173 -28.62 -2.76 -15.82
CA LEU A 173 -28.95 -3.22 -17.17
C LEU A 173 -30.36 -3.83 -17.20
N PRO A 174 -31.05 -3.90 -18.38
CA PRO A 174 -32.38 -4.49 -18.49
C PRO A 174 -32.51 -5.90 -17.91
N ALA A 175 -31.44 -6.72 -17.98
CA ALA A 175 -31.40 -8.05 -17.39
C ALA A 175 -31.27 -8.03 -15.84
N GLU A 176 -30.81 -6.93 -15.28
CA GLU A 176 -30.56 -6.74 -13.83
C GLU A 176 -31.72 -6.03 -13.14
N GLU A 177 -32.62 -5.37 -13.86
CA GLU A 177 -33.68 -4.52 -13.31
C GLU A 177 -34.59 -5.26 -12.29
N ALA A 178 -34.97 -6.51 -12.58
CA ALA A 178 -35.79 -7.30 -11.67
C ALA A 178 -35.05 -7.59 -10.36
N THR A 179 -33.76 -7.97 -10.43
CA THR A 179 -32.90 -8.20 -9.28
C THR A 179 -32.67 -6.93 -8.50
N ALA A 180 -32.33 -5.83 -9.17
CA ALA A 180 -32.13 -4.53 -8.54
C ALA A 180 -33.40 -4.03 -7.82
N GLY A 181 -34.58 -4.22 -8.44
CA GLY A 181 -35.87 -3.87 -7.82
C GLY A 181 -36.15 -4.67 -6.56
N HIS A 182 -35.91 -5.97 -6.60
CA HIS A 182 -36.06 -6.86 -5.43
C HIS A 182 -35.07 -6.48 -4.28
N LEU A 183 -33.80 -6.27 -4.61
CA LEU A 183 -32.78 -5.88 -3.63
C LEU A 183 -33.09 -4.52 -2.99
N ARG A 184 -33.54 -3.51 -3.78
CA ARG A 184 -33.99 -2.21 -3.24
C ARG A 184 -35.12 -2.37 -2.23
N GLN A 185 -36.08 -3.27 -2.49
CA GLN A 185 -37.18 -3.54 -1.57
C GLN A 185 -36.70 -4.22 -0.28
N LEU A 186 -35.81 -5.21 -0.38
CA LEU A 186 -35.26 -5.92 0.78
C LEU A 186 -34.39 -5.02 1.67
N LEU A 187 -33.55 -4.19 1.04
CA LEU A 187 -32.57 -3.36 1.73
C LEU A 187 -33.15 -2.12 2.40
N GLY A 188 -34.18 -1.51 1.79
CA GLY A 188 -34.84 -0.32 2.34
C GLY A 188 -33.87 0.76 2.86
N PRO A 189 -33.97 1.12 4.16
CA PRO A 189 -33.11 2.16 4.75
C PRO A 189 -31.61 1.84 4.72
N ALA A 190 -31.21 0.56 4.77
CA ALA A 190 -29.79 0.18 4.73
C ALA A 190 -29.14 0.58 3.41
N LEU A 191 -29.84 0.40 2.28
CA LEU A 191 -29.36 0.88 0.98
C LEU A 191 -29.20 2.40 0.94
N GLN A 192 -30.18 3.14 1.48
CA GLN A 192 -30.11 4.60 1.52
C GLN A 192 -28.87 5.09 2.30
N GLN A 193 -28.58 4.47 3.43
CA GLN A 193 -27.42 4.81 4.26
C GLN A 193 -26.09 4.45 3.58
N TYR A 194 -26.04 3.31 2.91
CA TYR A 194 -24.87 2.90 2.12
C TYR A 194 -24.60 3.88 0.96
N LEU A 195 -25.64 4.25 0.20
CA LEU A 195 -25.52 5.21 -0.88
C LEU A 195 -25.18 6.63 -0.38
N ALA A 196 -25.70 7.02 0.79
CA ALA A 196 -25.37 8.31 1.42
C ALA A 196 -23.90 8.34 1.89
N ALA A 197 -23.36 7.24 2.41
CA ALA A 197 -21.95 7.14 2.75
C ALA A 197 -21.06 7.30 1.50
N ARG A 198 -21.40 6.63 0.39
CA ARG A 198 -20.68 6.78 -0.90
C ARG A 198 -20.73 8.21 -1.42
N ALA A 199 -21.93 8.83 -1.44
CA ALA A 199 -22.10 10.21 -1.91
C ALA A 199 -21.31 11.21 -1.06
N ARG A 200 -21.28 11.01 0.28
CA ARG A 200 -20.46 11.81 1.19
C ARG A 200 -18.97 11.65 0.91
N ASN A 201 -18.48 10.42 0.71
CA ASN A 201 -17.05 10.16 0.43
C ASN A 201 -16.66 10.85 -0.87
N ARG A 202 -17.45 10.71 -1.95
CA ARG A 202 -17.21 11.43 -3.19
C ARG A 202 -17.13 12.95 -2.99
N ALA A 203 -18.02 13.54 -2.19
CA ALA A 203 -17.96 14.99 -1.93
C ALA A 203 -16.71 15.41 -1.13
N VAL A 204 -16.17 14.54 -0.29
CA VAL A 204 -14.90 14.78 0.41
C VAL A 204 -13.73 14.65 -0.56
N ASP A 205 -13.75 13.68 -1.48
CA ASP A 205 -12.75 13.53 -2.53
C ASP A 205 -12.76 14.75 -3.47
N GLU A 206 -13.94 15.24 -3.88
CA GLU A 206 -14.11 16.47 -4.67
C GLU A 206 -13.51 17.69 -3.93
N ALA A 207 -13.74 17.82 -2.62
CA ALA A 207 -13.13 18.89 -1.82
C ALA A 207 -11.58 18.78 -1.77
N ALA A 208 -11.03 17.58 -1.72
CA ALA A 208 -9.59 17.37 -1.78
C ALA A 208 -9.01 17.72 -3.18
N LEU A 209 -9.76 17.48 -4.26
CA LEU A 209 -9.40 17.95 -5.61
C LEU A 209 -9.36 19.48 -5.70
N GLU A 210 -10.30 20.18 -5.05
CA GLU A 210 -10.30 21.65 -4.98
C GLU A 210 -9.06 22.18 -4.24
N LEU A 211 -8.66 21.56 -3.11
CA LEU A 211 -7.42 21.90 -2.39
C LEU A 211 -6.17 21.65 -3.25
N THR A 212 -6.18 20.59 -4.06
CA THR A 212 -5.12 20.31 -5.02
C THR A 212 -5.06 21.37 -6.11
N SER A 213 -6.21 21.79 -6.64
CA SER A 213 -6.31 22.88 -7.61
C SER A 213 -5.82 24.21 -7.02
N GLY A 214 -6.11 24.47 -5.75
CA GLY A 214 -5.64 25.64 -5.00
C GLY A 214 -4.13 25.66 -4.72
N GLY A 215 -3.43 24.54 -4.91
CA GLY A 215 -1.98 24.42 -4.68
C GLY A 215 -1.59 23.97 -3.27
N ASP A 216 -2.56 23.61 -2.44
CA ASP A 216 -2.29 23.10 -1.08
C ASP A 216 -1.64 21.72 -1.10
N VAL A 217 -1.93 20.92 -2.15
CA VAL A 217 -1.41 19.58 -2.38
C VAL A 217 -0.63 19.54 -3.70
N ASN A 218 0.58 19.00 -3.70
CA ASN A 218 1.43 18.86 -4.89
C ASN A 218 1.03 17.64 -5.74
N ARG A 219 0.67 16.53 -5.09
CA ARG A 219 0.23 15.30 -5.74
C ARG A 219 -0.94 14.70 -4.96
N PHE A 220 -2.07 14.45 -5.62
CA PHE A 220 -3.21 13.79 -5.03
C PHE A 220 -3.53 12.49 -5.77
N VAL A 221 -3.78 11.41 -5.04
CA VAL A 221 -4.21 10.13 -5.62
C VAL A 221 -5.50 9.64 -4.97
N LEU A 222 -6.43 9.21 -5.82
CA LEU A 222 -7.66 8.54 -5.42
C LEU A 222 -7.53 7.06 -5.76
N GLY A 223 -7.37 6.23 -4.74
CA GLY A 223 -7.30 4.79 -4.89
C GLY A 223 -8.67 4.15 -4.86
N GLN A 224 -9.01 3.36 -5.88
CA GLN A 224 -10.22 2.55 -5.86
C GLN A 224 -9.99 1.32 -4.99
N ASP A 225 -10.60 1.31 -3.82
CA ASP A 225 -10.54 0.21 -2.88
C ASP A 225 -11.40 -0.98 -3.38
N ASP A 226 -10.86 -2.19 -3.38
CA ASP A 226 -11.44 -3.49 -3.78
C ASP A 226 -12.72 -3.42 -4.64
N ALA A 227 -12.57 -3.33 -5.96
CA ALA A 227 -13.71 -3.29 -6.86
C ALA A 227 -13.33 -3.77 -8.26
N GLY A 228 -14.08 -4.72 -8.79
CA GLY A 228 -13.89 -5.24 -10.14
C GLY A 228 -14.34 -4.28 -11.25
N ALA A 229 -14.49 -4.80 -12.47
CA ALA A 229 -14.81 -4.00 -13.64
C ALA A 229 -16.23 -3.40 -13.66
N VAL A 230 -17.13 -3.85 -12.78
CA VAL A 230 -18.55 -3.46 -12.74
C VAL A 230 -18.97 -3.16 -11.31
N GLY A 231 -19.82 -2.18 -11.14
CA GLY A 231 -20.40 -1.82 -9.85
C GLY A 231 -20.61 -0.31 -9.65
N LEU A 232 -21.13 0.05 -8.49
CA LEU A 232 -21.46 1.44 -8.14
C LEU A 232 -20.26 2.39 -8.20
N HIS A 233 -19.05 1.90 -7.95
CA HIS A 233 -17.81 2.69 -7.97
C HIS A 233 -17.50 3.29 -9.36
N ILE A 234 -17.90 2.64 -10.45
CA ILE A 234 -17.65 3.15 -11.81
C ILE A 234 -18.23 4.54 -12.01
N LYS A 235 -19.41 4.79 -11.43
CA LYS A 235 -20.04 6.13 -11.46
C LYS A 235 -19.27 7.15 -10.62
N ASP A 236 -18.77 6.75 -9.45
CA ASP A 236 -17.95 7.61 -8.61
C ASP A 236 -16.62 7.95 -9.30
N VAL A 237 -15.94 6.96 -9.88
CA VAL A 237 -14.72 7.15 -10.69
C VAL A 237 -14.96 8.11 -11.87
N ALA A 238 -16.08 7.93 -12.59
CA ALA A 238 -16.42 8.80 -13.73
C ALA A 238 -16.67 10.26 -13.30
N ALA A 239 -17.37 10.45 -12.19
CA ALA A 239 -17.63 11.79 -11.64
C ALA A 239 -16.32 12.47 -11.20
N LEU A 240 -15.46 11.75 -10.48
CA LEU A 240 -14.18 12.27 -10.01
C LEU A 240 -13.21 12.57 -11.17
N ARG A 241 -13.15 11.73 -12.21
CA ARG A 241 -12.41 12.02 -13.45
C ARG A 241 -12.91 13.31 -14.13
N SER A 242 -14.21 13.51 -14.16
CA SER A 242 -14.80 14.74 -14.70
C SER A 242 -14.42 15.96 -13.87
N ALA A 243 -14.37 15.84 -12.54
CA ALA A 243 -13.91 16.91 -11.65
C ALA A 243 -12.42 17.24 -11.86
N VAL A 244 -11.55 16.22 -11.96
CA VAL A 244 -10.11 16.39 -12.28
C VAL A 244 -9.93 17.15 -13.59
N GLN A 245 -10.70 16.79 -14.63
CA GLN A 245 -10.64 17.46 -15.92
C GLN A 245 -11.15 18.91 -15.83
N ALA A 246 -12.23 19.14 -15.12
CA ALA A 246 -12.82 20.49 -14.96
C ALA A 246 -11.91 21.45 -14.19
N LEU A 247 -11.12 20.91 -13.24
CA LEU A 247 -10.14 21.67 -12.44
C LEU A 247 -8.77 21.80 -13.12
N ASP A 248 -8.56 21.14 -14.27
CA ASP A 248 -7.29 21.11 -15.01
C ASP A 248 -6.08 20.69 -14.13
N ILE A 249 -6.24 19.61 -13.37
CA ILE A 249 -5.24 19.09 -12.43
C ILE A 249 -4.78 17.66 -12.76
N GLY A 250 -4.96 17.21 -13.99
CA GLY A 250 -4.61 15.85 -14.41
C GLY A 250 -3.12 15.52 -14.32
N ASP A 251 -2.25 16.52 -14.34
CA ASP A 251 -0.81 16.37 -14.11
C ASP A 251 -0.44 16.11 -12.64
N ARG A 252 -1.30 16.52 -11.71
CA ARG A 252 -1.10 16.42 -10.27
C ARG A 252 -2.02 15.39 -9.58
N THR A 253 -2.95 14.80 -10.35
CA THR A 253 -3.95 13.88 -9.80
C THR A 253 -4.04 12.61 -10.62
N SER A 254 -4.13 11.45 -9.95
CA SER A 254 -4.45 10.17 -10.59
C SER A 254 -5.60 9.46 -9.87
N ILE A 255 -6.33 8.62 -10.62
CA ILE A 255 -7.37 7.73 -10.12
C ILE A 255 -7.02 6.32 -10.59
N GLU A 256 -6.69 5.42 -9.67
CA GLU A 256 -6.10 4.11 -9.92
C GLU A 256 -6.65 3.05 -8.97
N PRO A 257 -6.50 1.75 -9.26
CA PRO A 257 -6.81 0.70 -8.31
C PRO A 257 -5.92 0.77 -7.07
N GLY A 258 -6.40 0.20 -5.96
CA GLY A 258 -5.65 0.03 -4.73
C GLY A 258 -5.98 1.07 -3.66
N ALA A 259 -5.45 0.86 -2.48
CA ALA A 259 -5.60 1.74 -1.32
C ALA A 259 -4.44 1.62 -0.34
N ASP A 260 -3.98 0.40 -0.07
CA ASP A 260 -3.04 0.10 1.00
C ASP A 260 -1.59 0.49 0.65
N GLU A 261 -1.20 0.42 -0.61
CA GLU A 261 0.13 0.74 -1.15
C GLU A 261 0.37 2.25 -1.37
N LEU A 262 -0.70 3.06 -1.41
CA LEU A 262 -0.60 4.48 -1.81
C LEU A 262 0.34 5.29 -0.92
N ALA A 263 0.33 5.02 0.39
CA ALA A 263 1.25 5.67 1.32
C ALA A 263 2.71 5.35 1.02
N MET A 264 3.04 4.08 0.71
CA MET A 264 4.40 3.68 0.34
C MET A 264 4.85 4.33 -0.97
N ALA A 265 3.99 4.33 -1.98
CA ALA A 265 4.26 4.95 -3.27
C ALA A 265 4.50 6.46 -3.16
N LEU A 266 3.71 7.17 -2.35
CA LEU A 266 3.90 8.61 -2.10
C LEU A 266 5.15 8.88 -1.24
N VAL A 267 5.51 8.01 -0.30
CA VAL A 267 6.81 8.12 0.41
C VAL A 267 7.95 7.97 -0.58
N ALA A 268 7.91 6.97 -1.47
CA ALA A 268 8.91 6.81 -2.52
C ALA A 268 8.99 8.03 -3.44
N HIS A 269 7.84 8.62 -3.82
CA HIS A 269 7.78 9.86 -4.58
C HIS A 269 8.47 11.03 -3.85
N ALA A 270 8.21 11.20 -2.55
CA ALA A 270 8.85 12.25 -1.75
C ALA A 270 10.38 12.09 -1.74
N LEU A 271 10.88 10.85 -1.69
CA LEU A 271 12.32 10.56 -1.74
C LEU A 271 12.94 10.98 -3.09
N VAL A 272 12.30 10.63 -4.22
CA VAL A 272 12.83 10.99 -5.55
C VAL A 272 12.68 12.47 -5.83
N TRP A 273 11.58 13.11 -5.38
CA TRP A 273 11.40 14.56 -5.43
C TRP A 273 12.54 15.28 -4.69
N ARG A 274 12.90 14.81 -3.51
CA ARG A 274 13.93 15.43 -2.66
C ARG A 274 15.31 15.46 -3.29
N ILE A 275 15.62 14.47 -4.14
CA ILE A 275 16.90 14.37 -4.85
C ILE A 275 16.81 14.77 -6.33
N GLU A 276 15.67 15.31 -6.78
CA GLU A 276 15.42 15.76 -8.15
C GLU A 276 15.73 14.67 -9.20
N TRP A 277 15.29 13.43 -8.92
CA TRP A 277 15.51 12.28 -9.81
C TRP A 277 14.17 11.69 -10.26
N THR A 278 14.11 11.26 -11.53
CA THR A 278 12.96 10.53 -12.09
C THR A 278 13.42 9.12 -12.45
N PRO A 279 12.91 8.07 -11.77
CA PRO A 279 13.25 6.68 -12.07
C PRO A 279 12.75 6.24 -13.45
N HIS A 280 13.62 5.61 -14.25
CA HIS A 280 13.26 4.95 -15.50
C HIS A 280 13.06 3.45 -15.25
N ILE A 281 11.84 2.95 -15.44
CA ILE A 281 11.42 1.60 -15.02
C ILE A 281 10.93 0.79 -16.23
N ALA A 282 11.61 -0.33 -16.50
CA ALA A 282 11.11 -1.33 -17.45
C ALA A 282 10.17 -2.31 -16.77
N VAL A 283 9.21 -2.85 -17.54
CA VAL A 283 8.28 -3.89 -17.09
C VAL A 283 8.45 -5.15 -17.93
N ARG A 284 8.59 -6.28 -17.29
CA ARG A 284 8.73 -7.60 -17.90
C ARG A 284 7.72 -8.58 -17.30
N TYR A 285 6.83 -9.11 -18.10
CA TYR A 285 5.83 -10.08 -17.68
C TYR A 285 6.32 -11.51 -17.84
N SER A 286 5.82 -12.43 -16.99
CA SER A 286 6.06 -13.88 -17.11
C SER A 286 5.55 -14.45 -18.45
N VAL A 287 4.47 -13.89 -18.98
CA VAL A 287 3.90 -14.27 -20.28
C VAL A 287 3.71 -13.07 -21.19
N SER A 288 3.71 -13.27 -22.51
CA SER A 288 3.70 -12.20 -23.51
C SER A 288 2.49 -11.26 -23.44
N ASN A 289 1.34 -11.75 -22.97
CA ASN A 289 0.11 -10.98 -22.81
C ASN A 289 -0.18 -10.64 -21.32
N GLY A 290 0.80 -10.77 -20.44
CA GLY A 290 0.63 -10.60 -18.99
C GLY A 290 0.05 -9.25 -18.59
N GLY A 291 0.34 -8.19 -19.34
CA GLY A 291 -0.22 -6.86 -19.09
C GLY A 291 -1.74 -6.77 -19.27
N ALA A 292 -2.36 -7.72 -19.96
CA ALA A 292 -3.81 -7.81 -20.11
C ALA A 292 -4.51 -8.58 -18.97
N PHE A 293 -3.75 -9.08 -17.99
CA PHE A 293 -4.33 -9.73 -16.81
C PHE A 293 -5.26 -8.77 -16.07
N ASN A 294 -6.46 -9.25 -15.73
CA ASN A 294 -7.44 -8.50 -14.96
C ASN A 294 -7.57 -9.13 -13.58
N ASP A 295 -7.17 -8.38 -12.57
CA ASP A 295 -7.43 -8.73 -11.18
C ASP A 295 -8.94 -8.63 -10.92
N PRO A 296 -9.58 -9.63 -10.30
CA PRO A 296 -11.02 -9.58 -10.00
C PRO A 296 -11.43 -8.42 -9.08
N LEU A 297 -10.48 -7.87 -8.32
CA LEU A 297 -10.69 -6.74 -7.40
C LEU A 297 -10.19 -5.40 -7.95
N GLU A 298 -9.85 -5.35 -9.26
CA GLU A 298 -9.44 -4.11 -9.92
C GLU A 298 -10.27 -3.86 -11.18
N PHE A 299 -10.47 -2.58 -11.50
CA PHE A 299 -11.36 -2.15 -12.58
C PHE A 299 -10.65 -1.87 -13.91
N VAL A 300 -9.33 -2.08 -13.95
CA VAL A 300 -8.48 -1.92 -15.15
C VAL A 300 -7.48 -3.07 -15.25
N PRO A 301 -6.95 -3.34 -16.47
CA PRO A 301 -5.87 -4.32 -16.65
C PRO A 301 -4.60 -3.94 -15.87
N VAL A 302 -3.83 -4.95 -15.46
CA VAL A 302 -2.62 -4.78 -14.64
C VAL A 302 -1.58 -3.85 -15.25
N ASP A 303 -1.47 -3.79 -16.59
CA ASP A 303 -0.53 -2.86 -17.25
C ASP A 303 -0.89 -1.38 -16.98
N GLN A 304 -2.17 -1.06 -16.89
CA GLN A 304 -2.62 0.28 -16.51
C GLN A 304 -2.32 0.58 -15.05
N THR A 305 -2.60 -0.36 -14.14
CA THR A 305 -2.25 -0.27 -12.73
C THR A 305 -0.75 -0.02 -12.55
N ILE A 306 0.11 -0.79 -13.24
CA ILE A 306 1.56 -0.63 -13.18
C ILE A 306 2.00 0.75 -13.66
N ASN A 307 1.48 1.22 -14.80
CA ASN A 307 1.84 2.54 -15.34
C ASN A 307 1.46 3.68 -14.39
N SER A 308 0.28 3.58 -13.76
CA SER A 308 -0.17 4.55 -12.75
C SER A 308 0.73 4.54 -11.51
N LEU A 309 1.09 3.36 -11.00
CA LEU A 309 1.94 3.21 -9.81
C LEU A 309 3.40 3.63 -10.07
N ILE A 310 3.94 3.39 -11.27
CA ILE A 310 5.24 3.95 -11.68
C ILE A 310 5.21 5.47 -11.58
N ALA A 311 4.18 6.11 -12.15
CA ALA A 311 4.03 7.56 -12.09
C ALA A 311 3.77 8.05 -10.66
N LEU A 312 3.03 7.29 -9.84
CA LEU A 312 2.80 7.61 -8.43
C LEU A 312 4.09 7.57 -7.61
N CYS A 313 5.00 6.63 -7.87
CA CYS A 313 6.34 6.59 -7.26
C CYS A 313 7.30 7.67 -7.83
N GLY A 314 6.83 8.57 -8.70
CA GLY A 314 7.64 9.63 -9.31
C GLY A 314 8.48 9.19 -10.50
N GLY A 315 8.23 7.99 -11.04
CA GLY A 315 8.97 7.41 -12.16
C GLY A 315 8.27 7.57 -13.51
N VAL A 316 8.96 7.09 -14.54
CA VAL A 316 8.45 6.93 -15.91
C VAL A 316 8.73 5.52 -16.41
N ARG A 317 7.81 4.97 -17.20
CA ARG A 317 8.07 3.70 -17.88
C ARG A 317 9.06 3.90 -19.02
N ASP A 318 10.16 3.16 -18.98
CA ASP A 318 11.17 3.13 -20.04
C ASP A 318 11.71 1.71 -20.23
N ASP A 319 11.19 1.04 -21.26
CA ASP A 319 11.57 -0.35 -21.58
C ASP A 319 12.91 -0.42 -22.37
N THR A 320 13.50 0.71 -22.75
CA THR A 320 14.70 0.79 -23.58
C THR A 320 15.98 1.13 -22.81
N HIS A 321 15.88 2.05 -21.84
CA HIS A 321 17.00 2.48 -21.00
C HIS A 321 16.62 2.49 -19.52
N PRO A 322 16.20 1.34 -18.97
CA PRO A 322 15.73 1.27 -17.60
C PRO A 322 16.88 1.40 -16.60
N GLU A 323 16.57 2.02 -15.47
CA GLU A 323 17.41 2.01 -14.28
C GLU A 323 16.97 0.90 -13.31
N ILE A 324 15.67 0.54 -13.35
CA ILE A 324 15.06 -0.54 -12.59
C ILE A 324 14.25 -1.42 -13.56
N THR A 325 14.36 -2.72 -13.43
CA THR A 325 13.51 -3.68 -14.14
C THR A 325 12.53 -4.34 -13.17
N LEU A 326 11.24 -4.07 -13.35
CA LEU A 326 10.16 -4.74 -12.63
C LEU A 326 9.75 -6.00 -13.40
N TYR A 327 9.97 -7.16 -12.80
CA TYR A 327 9.44 -8.43 -13.25
C TYR A 327 8.09 -8.68 -12.61
N VAL A 328 7.07 -8.96 -13.43
CA VAL A 328 5.70 -9.21 -12.98
C VAL A 328 5.32 -10.63 -13.34
N ARG A 329 5.19 -11.48 -12.33
CA ARG A 329 4.65 -12.82 -12.51
C ARG A 329 3.13 -12.74 -12.40
N VAL A 330 2.43 -13.07 -13.48
CA VAL A 330 0.96 -13.10 -13.52
C VAL A 330 0.45 -14.53 -13.46
N PRO A 331 -0.72 -14.78 -12.85
CA PRO A 331 -1.37 -16.09 -12.88
C PRO A 331 -1.71 -16.49 -14.32
N ASP A 332 -1.13 -17.58 -14.81
CA ASP A 332 -1.42 -18.14 -16.14
C ASP A 332 -2.01 -19.56 -16.09
N GLY A 333 -1.99 -20.19 -14.91
CA GLY A 333 -2.51 -21.53 -14.68
C GLY A 333 -1.70 -22.67 -15.31
N VAL A 334 -0.52 -22.36 -15.90
CA VAL A 334 0.27 -23.33 -16.67
C VAL A 334 1.55 -23.75 -15.96
N ASP A 335 2.37 -22.79 -15.53
CA ASP A 335 3.65 -23.07 -14.86
C ASP A 335 3.80 -22.28 -13.55
N ILE A 336 3.64 -22.99 -12.46
CA ILE A 336 3.70 -22.41 -11.11
C ILE A 336 5.10 -21.98 -10.67
N ASN A 337 6.15 -22.48 -11.33
CA ASN A 337 7.55 -22.19 -10.99
C ASN A 337 8.15 -21.10 -11.88
N ASP A 338 7.55 -20.83 -13.02
CA ASP A 338 8.02 -19.86 -14.03
C ASP A 338 9.56 -19.90 -14.24
N PRO A 339 10.16 -21.05 -14.64
CA PRO A 339 11.61 -21.20 -14.71
C PRO A 339 12.25 -20.26 -15.74
N ALA A 340 11.52 -19.86 -16.77
CA ALA A 340 12.00 -18.90 -17.78
C ALA A 340 12.10 -17.50 -17.19
N LEU A 341 11.13 -17.09 -16.37
CA LEU A 341 11.15 -15.83 -15.64
C LEU A 341 12.29 -15.81 -14.63
N LEU A 342 12.43 -16.88 -13.83
CA LEU A 342 13.52 -17.04 -12.86
C LEU A 342 14.88 -16.93 -13.55
N THR A 343 15.11 -17.65 -14.67
CA THR A 343 16.35 -17.57 -15.44
C THR A 343 16.64 -16.13 -15.94
N SER A 344 15.60 -15.38 -16.32
CA SER A 344 15.74 -14.00 -16.77
C SER A 344 16.14 -13.08 -15.61
N ILE A 345 15.54 -13.26 -14.43
CA ILE A 345 15.88 -12.55 -13.19
C ILE A 345 17.35 -12.85 -12.80
N GLU A 346 17.75 -14.13 -12.78
CA GLU A 346 19.12 -14.54 -12.47
C GLU A 346 20.15 -13.89 -13.40
N ARG A 347 19.86 -13.88 -14.70
CA ARG A 347 20.72 -13.27 -15.72
C ARG A 347 20.86 -11.76 -15.51
N ASP A 348 19.76 -11.06 -15.23
CA ASP A 348 19.77 -9.62 -15.05
C ASP A 348 20.50 -9.22 -13.76
N ILE A 349 20.30 -9.95 -12.67
CA ILE A 349 21.07 -9.77 -11.43
C ILE A 349 22.57 -10.03 -11.66
N ALA A 350 22.93 -11.10 -12.37
CA ALA A 350 24.32 -11.41 -12.70
C ALA A 350 24.95 -10.33 -13.61
N GLY A 351 24.14 -9.68 -14.45
CA GLY A 351 24.53 -8.53 -15.26
C GLY A 351 24.68 -7.22 -14.49
N GLY A 352 24.33 -7.19 -13.21
CA GLY A 352 24.38 -6.00 -12.34
C GLY A 352 23.18 -5.08 -12.48
N ASN A 353 22.11 -5.53 -13.14
CA ASN A 353 20.86 -4.79 -13.26
C ASN A 353 20.11 -4.70 -11.93
N ARG A 354 19.32 -3.67 -11.76
CA ARG A 354 18.41 -3.49 -10.61
C ARG A 354 17.11 -4.22 -10.89
N VAL A 355 16.75 -5.16 -10.03
CA VAL A 355 15.63 -6.07 -10.26
C VAL A 355 14.64 -6.02 -9.10
N ALA A 356 13.40 -5.65 -9.43
CA ALA A 356 12.25 -5.76 -8.56
C ALA A 356 11.32 -6.87 -9.06
N VAL A 357 10.64 -7.56 -8.16
CA VAL A 357 9.70 -8.64 -8.47
C VAL A 357 8.35 -8.37 -7.83
N ALA A 358 7.30 -8.33 -8.64
CA ALA A 358 5.91 -8.35 -8.23
C ALA A 358 5.32 -9.72 -8.60
N ASP A 359 5.10 -10.57 -7.61
CA ASP A 359 4.59 -11.92 -7.79
C ASP A 359 3.08 -11.96 -7.50
N LEU A 360 2.24 -11.97 -8.54
CA LEU A 360 0.79 -12.02 -8.43
C LEU A 360 0.24 -13.42 -8.13
N SER A 361 1.07 -14.33 -7.65
CA SER A 361 0.67 -15.70 -7.27
C SER A 361 -0.45 -15.73 -6.23
N PHE A 362 -0.57 -14.70 -5.40
CA PHE A 362 -1.65 -14.58 -4.41
C PHE A 362 -3.05 -14.66 -5.07
N LEU A 363 -3.16 -14.28 -6.33
CA LEU A 363 -4.40 -14.32 -7.12
C LEU A 363 -4.67 -15.67 -7.79
N GLU A 364 -3.77 -16.65 -7.64
CA GLU A 364 -4.00 -18.02 -8.11
C GLU A 364 -5.17 -18.68 -7.37
N PRO A 365 -6.02 -19.45 -8.07
CA PRO A 365 -7.18 -20.10 -7.46
C PRO A 365 -6.86 -21.13 -6.36
N THR A 366 -5.62 -21.63 -6.36
CA THR A 366 -5.16 -22.65 -5.41
C THR A 366 -3.93 -22.19 -4.66
N PHE A 367 -3.99 -22.19 -3.32
CA PHE A 367 -2.91 -21.75 -2.43
C PHE A 367 -1.56 -22.48 -2.66
N THR A 368 -1.58 -23.73 -3.11
CA THR A 368 -0.37 -24.51 -3.36
C THR A 368 0.53 -23.93 -4.45
N HIS A 369 -0.01 -23.10 -5.32
CA HIS A 369 0.74 -22.47 -6.41
C HIS A 369 1.45 -21.18 -5.98
N GLN A 370 0.96 -20.51 -4.98
CA GLN A 370 1.48 -19.20 -4.53
C GLN A 370 2.91 -19.28 -3.99
N ALA A 371 3.31 -20.41 -3.42
CA ALA A 371 4.62 -20.58 -2.81
C ALA A 371 5.73 -20.95 -3.79
N ALA A 372 5.40 -21.54 -4.95
CA ALA A 372 6.39 -22.21 -5.79
C ALA A 372 7.40 -21.26 -6.42
N PHE A 373 6.96 -20.11 -6.91
CA PHE A 373 7.86 -19.13 -7.52
C PHE A 373 8.74 -18.45 -6.47
N ALA A 374 8.17 -18.02 -5.34
CA ALA A 374 8.93 -17.47 -4.22
C ALA A 374 9.98 -18.46 -3.69
N GLN A 375 9.61 -19.74 -3.57
CA GLN A 375 10.54 -20.80 -3.22
C GLN A 375 11.68 -20.95 -4.25
N GLY A 376 11.37 -20.81 -5.54
CA GLY A 376 12.36 -20.80 -6.62
C GLY A 376 13.38 -19.67 -6.45
N LEU A 377 12.93 -18.45 -6.14
CA LEU A 377 13.80 -17.29 -5.86
C LEU A 377 14.73 -17.54 -4.65
N ILE A 378 14.21 -18.18 -3.60
CA ILE A 378 14.97 -18.50 -2.40
C ILE A 378 16.03 -19.58 -2.72
N MET A 379 15.62 -20.70 -3.31
CA MET A 379 16.49 -21.85 -3.60
C MET A 379 17.58 -21.53 -4.62
N SER A 380 17.34 -20.64 -5.57
CA SER A 380 18.36 -20.17 -6.51
C SER A 380 19.37 -19.20 -5.89
N GLY A 381 19.12 -18.73 -4.67
CA GLY A 381 19.96 -17.77 -3.96
C GLY A 381 19.94 -16.35 -4.53
N VAL A 382 18.87 -15.98 -5.28
CA VAL A 382 18.70 -14.62 -5.80
C VAL A 382 17.81 -13.75 -4.89
N ALA A 383 17.00 -14.35 -4.02
CA ALA A 383 16.08 -13.62 -3.14
C ALA A 383 16.78 -12.47 -2.38
N GLY A 384 17.93 -12.71 -1.78
CA GLY A 384 18.72 -11.69 -1.05
C GLY A 384 19.51 -10.71 -1.94
N LYS A 385 19.35 -10.78 -3.27
CA LYS A 385 20.01 -9.91 -4.24
C LYS A 385 19.01 -9.02 -5.01
N LEU A 386 17.73 -9.27 -4.83
CA LEU A 386 16.67 -8.43 -5.38
C LEU A 386 16.72 -7.04 -4.75
N ASP A 387 16.32 -6.03 -5.50
CA ASP A 387 16.07 -4.70 -4.97
C ASP A 387 14.65 -4.54 -4.41
N ALA A 388 13.73 -5.46 -4.77
CA ALA A 388 12.39 -5.55 -4.17
C ALA A 388 11.72 -6.90 -4.46
N TYR A 389 10.85 -7.30 -3.54
CA TYR A 389 9.93 -8.41 -3.70
C TYR A 389 8.61 -8.13 -2.98
N ALA A 390 7.48 -8.44 -3.64
CA ALA A 390 6.18 -8.47 -2.99
C ALA A 390 5.27 -9.51 -3.65
N SER A 391 4.40 -10.14 -2.84
CA SER A 391 3.40 -11.11 -3.30
C SER A 391 2.24 -11.18 -2.31
N TRP A 392 1.32 -10.22 -2.37
CA TRP A 392 0.19 -10.22 -1.43
C TRP A 392 -1.02 -9.47 -1.99
N ASN A 393 -2.23 -9.95 -1.63
CA ASN A 393 -3.52 -9.35 -1.91
C ASN A 393 -3.73 -9.01 -3.41
N THR A 394 -4.09 -7.77 -3.77
CA THR A 394 -4.39 -7.37 -5.16
C THR A 394 -3.12 -7.05 -5.96
N SER A 395 -3.29 -6.91 -7.28
CA SER A 395 -2.20 -6.51 -8.18
C SER A 395 -1.61 -5.16 -7.79
N ALA A 396 -2.43 -4.16 -7.46
CA ALA A 396 -1.98 -2.84 -7.06
C ALA A 396 -1.14 -2.89 -5.77
N ASN A 397 -1.61 -3.65 -4.76
CA ASN A 397 -0.89 -3.81 -3.50
C ASN A 397 0.50 -4.43 -3.71
N THR A 398 0.57 -5.51 -4.49
CA THR A 398 1.81 -6.22 -4.79
C THR A 398 2.76 -5.35 -5.61
N VAL A 399 2.29 -4.78 -6.70
CA VAL A 399 3.12 -3.94 -7.60
C VAL A 399 3.56 -2.67 -6.90
N GLY A 400 2.66 -1.98 -6.21
CA GLY A 400 2.96 -0.74 -5.50
C GLY A 400 4.01 -0.92 -4.41
N THR A 401 3.95 -2.05 -3.67
CA THR A 401 4.96 -2.40 -2.66
C THR A 401 6.34 -2.62 -3.30
N ALA A 402 6.41 -3.45 -4.36
CA ALA A 402 7.67 -3.72 -5.05
C ALA A 402 8.29 -2.48 -5.71
N LEU A 403 7.45 -1.60 -6.31
CA LEU A 403 7.90 -0.35 -6.88
C LEU A 403 8.41 0.62 -5.81
N ALA A 404 7.66 0.82 -4.72
CA ALA A 404 8.06 1.73 -3.65
C ALA A 404 9.39 1.31 -3.02
N GLU A 405 9.58 0.01 -2.77
CA GLU A 405 10.83 -0.54 -2.24
C GLU A 405 11.99 -0.30 -3.20
N SER A 406 11.88 -0.72 -4.48
CA SER A 406 12.95 -0.60 -5.46
C SER A 406 13.35 0.84 -5.74
N VAL A 407 12.38 1.76 -5.79
CA VAL A 407 12.62 3.20 -5.94
C VAL A 407 13.35 3.76 -4.72
N ALA A 408 12.96 3.35 -3.49
CA ALA A 408 13.65 3.78 -2.27
C ALA A 408 15.10 3.25 -2.20
N VAL A 409 15.36 2.01 -2.64
CA VAL A 409 16.70 1.44 -2.74
C VAL A 409 17.59 2.29 -3.66
N GLU A 410 17.11 2.59 -4.86
CA GLU A 410 17.90 3.36 -5.83
C GLU A 410 18.01 4.84 -5.43
N ALA A 411 16.96 5.45 -4.86
CA ALA A 411 17.02 6.80 -4.30
C ALA A 411 18.08 6.91 -3.19
N GLY A 412 18.12 5.93 -2.29
CA GLY A 412 19.13 5.86 -1.23
C GLY A 412 20.55 5.73 -1.78
N ARG A 413 20.77 4.93 -2.83
CA ARG A 413 22.08 4.79 -3.50
C ARG A 413 22.52 6.11 -4.14
N ARG A 414 21.63 6.79 -4.85
CA ARG A 414 21.90 8.09 -5.50
C ARG A 414 22.13 9.19 -4.46
N GLY A 415 21.31 9.22 -3.41
CA GLY A 415 21.46 10.13 -2.28
C GLY A 415 22.64 9.81 -1.35
N ARG A 416 23.33 8.68 -1.55
CA ARG A 416 24.41 8.17 -0.68
C ARG A 416 23.96 7.93 0.76
N SER A 417 22.72 7.60 0.94
CA SER A 417 22.06 7.32 2.24
C SER A 417 21.46 5.92 2.34
N TYR A 418 21.73 5.06 1.33
CA TYR A 418 21.22 3.69 1.29
C TYR A 418 21.59 2.90 2.53
N ASN A 419 20.57 2.34 3.19
CA ASN A 419 20.70 1.52 4.37
C ASN A 419 20.47 0.03 4.03
N ALA A 420 21.54 -0.72 3.83
CA ALA A 420 21.47 -2.12 3.46
C ALA A 420 20.84 -3.02 4.55
N VAL A 421 20.93 -2.63 5.82
CA VAL A 421 20.28 -3.38 6.92
C VAL A 421 18.77 -3.16 6.87
N ALA A 422 18.32 -1.92 6.76
CA ALA A 422 16.90 -1.62 6.64
C ALA A 422 16.27 -2.28 5.40
N HIS A 423 17.00 -2.33 4.27
CA HIS A 423 16.55 -3.04 3.07
C HIS A 423 16.44 -4.55 3.32
N ALA A 424 17.43 -5.19 3.95
CA ALA A 424 17.37 -6.61 4.30
C ALA A 424 16.23 -6.91 5.29
N GLU A 425 15.96 -6.01 6.25
CA GLU A 425 14.82 -6.10 7.17
C GLU A 425 13.48 -6.03 6.41
N PHE A 426 13.35 -5.13 5.41
CA PHE A 426 12.16 -5.03 4.58
C PHE A 426 11.94 -6.29 3.73
N MET A 427 12.96 -6.72 2.99
CA MET A 427 12.91 -7.94 2.18
C MET A 427 12.52 -9.17 3.00
N LEU A 428 13.10 -9.34 4.20
CA LEU A 428 12.70 -10.41 5.11
C LEU A 428 11.26 -10.27 5.58
N ASN A 429 10.81 -9.06 5.89
CA ASN A 429 9.42 -8.83 6.23
C ASN A 429 8.50 -9.31 5.10
N ARG A 430 8.82 -9.00 3.84
CA ARG A 430 8.03 -9.45 2.69
C ARG A 430 8.04 -10.97 2.50
N PHE A 431 9.22 -11.62 2.57
CA PHE A 431 9.26 -13.08 2.45
C PHE A 431 8.57 -13.79 3.63
N ILE A 432 8.67 -13.25 4.84
CA ILE A 432 7.98 -13.83 6.00
C ILE A 432 6.47 -13.64 5.89
N ASP A 433 6.00 -12.46 5.46
CA ASP A 433 4.57 -12.17 5.31
C ASP A 433 3.99 -12.85 4.07
N ASP A 434 4.49 -12.48 2.89
CA ASP A 434 3.89 -12.86 1.62
C ASP A 434 4.06 -14.37 1.33
N TYR A 435 5.23 -14.94 1.66
CA TYR A 435 5.52 -16.34 1.43
C TYR A 435 5.17 -17.21 2.66
N ALA A 436 5.78 -16.98 3.83
CA ALA A 436 5.60 -17.91 4.94
C ALA A 436 4.21 -17.77 5.59
N TYR A 437 3.76 -16.55 5.87
CA TYR A 437 2.48 -16.34 6.52
C TYR A 437 1.31 -16.67 5.61
N HIS A 438 1.22 -16.01 4.47
CA HIS A 438 0.04 -16.14 3.60
C HIS A 438 -0.08 -17.49 2.93
N ALA A 439 1.02 -18.13 2.52
CA ALA A 439 0.96 -19.42 1.84
C ALA A 439 0.91 -20.62 2.79
N PHE A 440 1.48 -20.54 3.98
CA PHE A 440 1.61 -21.70 4.87
C PHE A 440 0.95 -21.51 6.23
N VAL A 441 1.26 -20.43 6.95
CA VAL A 441 0.82 -20.28 8.35
C VAL A 441 -0.66 -19.92 8.44
N ARG A 442 -1.10 -18.90 7.70
CA ARG A 442 -2.48 -18.42 7.73
C ARG A 442 -3.51 -19.48 7.35
N PRO A 443 -3.33 -20.30 6.28
CA PRO A 443 -4.27 -21.36 5.96
C PRO A 443 -4.39 -22.41 7.07
N VAL A 444 -3.28 -22.78 7.71
CA VAL A 444 -3.28 -23.73 8.84
C VAL A 444 -4.00 -23.12 10.06
N LEU A 445 -3.71 -21.86 10.37
CA LEU A 445 -4.34 -21.11 11.44
C LEU A 445 -5.85 -21.02 11.23
N ASN A 446 -6.29 -20.59 10.05
CA ASN A 446 -7.71 -20.47 9.71
C ASN A 446 -8.42 -21.83 9.79
N ALA A 447 -7.84 -22.90 9.26
CA ALA A 447 -8.43 -24.24 9.33
C ALA A 447 -8.60 -24.72 10.79
N GLN A 448 -7.67 -24.41 11.67
CA GLN A 448 -7.79 -24.73 13.10
C GLN A 448 -8.90 -23.91 13.79
N LEU A 449 -9.03 -22.64 13.46
CA LEU A 449 -10.06 -21.75 13.98
C LEU A 449 -11.45 -22.18 13.49
N ASP A 450 -11.60 -22.47 12.22
CA ASP A 450 -12.85 -22.95 11.63
C ASP A 450 -13.29 -24.27 12.28
N ALA A 451 -12.36 -25.20 12.50
CA ALA A 451 -12.64 -26.46 13.21
C ALA A 451 -13.07 -26.24 14.68
N ALA A 452 -12.60 -25.17 15.30
CA ALA A 452 -12.99 -24.76 16.65
C ALA A 452 -14.27 -23.89 16.69
N GLY A 453 -14.85 -23.54 15.53
CA GLY A 453 -15.99 -22.64 15.43
C GLY A 453 -15.68 -21.18 15.76
N VAL A 454 -14.41 -20.77 15.60
CA VAL A 454 -13.94 -19.39 15.82
C VAL A 454 -13.87 -18.67 14.49
N ASP A 455 -14.50 -17.51 14.38
CA ASP A 455 -14.45 -16.67 13.16
C ASP A 455 -13.08 -15.99 13.03
N HIS A 456 -12.29 -16.47 12.07
CA HIS A 456 -10.95 -15.93 11.81
C HIS A 456 -10.96 -14.53 11.18
N SER A 457 -12.10 -14.05 10.66
CA SER A 457 -12.26 -12.70 10.12
C SER A 457 -12.51 -11.65 11.20
N TYR A 458 -12.96 -12.11 12.37
CA TYR A 458 -13.15 -11.29 13.57
C TYR A 458 -13.01 -12.12 14.84
N LEU A 459 -11.88 -11.95 15.50
CA LEU A 459 -11.61 -12.61 16.77
C LEU A 459 -12.32 -11.90 17.93
N LEU A 460 -13.04 -12.66 18.74
CA LEU A 460 -13.58 -12.13 19.98
C LEU A 460 -12.46 -11.87 21.00
N PRO A 461 -12.63 -10.98 21.98
CA PRO A 461 -11.58 -10.63 22.94
C PRO A 461 -10.95 -11.83 23.68
N GLN A 462 -11.74 -12.89 23.94
CA GLN A 462 -11.24 -14.10 24.57
C GLN A 462 -10.38 -14.96 23.64
N ASP A 463 -10.54 -14.83 22.31
CA ASP A 463 -9.84 -15.63 21.30
C ASP A 463 -8.58 -14.92 20.78
N ALA A 464 -8.56 -13.58 20.82
CA ALA A 464 -7.49 -12.77 20.20
C ALA A 464 -6.09 -13.13 20.74
N MET A 465 -5.91 -13.23 22.05
CA MET A 465 -4.60 -13.55 22.63
C MET A 465 -4.17 -15.01 22.39
N PRO A 466 -5.01 -16.04 22.56
CA PRO A 466 -4.66 -17.40 22.19
C PRO A 466 -4.29 -17.55 20.71
N VAL A 467 -5.03 -16.90 19.82
CA VAL A 467 -4.77 -16.95 18.38
C VAL A 467 -3.47 -16.23 18.02
N ASP A 468 -3.17 -15.07 18.62
CA ASP A 468 -1.88 -14.39 18.44
C ASP A 468 -0.69 -15.26 18.93
N HIS A 469 -0.82 -15.96 20.03
CA HIS A 469 0.20 -16.92 20.49
C HIS A 469 0.40 -18.08 19.51
N LEU A 470 -0.68 -18.63 18.96
CA LEU A 470 -0.60 -19.70 17.97
C LEU A 470 0.07 -19.18 16.68
N ASN A 471 -0.36 -18.03 16.17
CA ASN A 471 0.26 -17.35 15.03
C ASN A 471 1.77 -17.21 15.23
N ARG A 472 2.19 -16.64 16.36
CA ARG A 472 3.60 -16.47 16.71
C ARG A 472 4.36 -17.80 16.72
N SER A 473 3.79 -18.85 17.30
CA SER A 473 4.46 -20.16 17.41
C SER A 473 4.67 -20.83 16.05
N LEU A 474 3.72 -20.65 15.12
CA LEU A 474 3.80 -21.20 13.77
C LEU A 474 4.79 -20.40 12.90
N LEU A 475 4.68 -19.07 12.90
CA LEU A 475 5.44 -18.22 11.99
C LEU A 475 6.88 -18.02 12.42
N TRP A 476 7.19 -18.06 13.72
CA TRP A 476 8.54 -17.75 14.21
C TRP A 476 9.61 -18.69 13.65
N ARG A 477 9.31 -19.99 13.56
CA ARG A 477 10.25 -20.98 13.01
C ARG A 477 10.54 -20.72 11.54
N GLU A 478 9.51 -20.52 10.74
CA GLU A 478 9.63 -20.23 9.30
C GLU A 478 10.43 -18.94 9.08
N ALA A 479 10.19 -17.91 9.89
CA ALA A 479 10.89 -16.64 9.79
C ALA A 479 12.38 -16.77 10.11
N VAL A 480 12.77 -17.59 11.08
CA VAL A 480 14.18 -17.86 11.41
C VAL A 480 14.86 -18.65 10.28
N GLU A 481 14.18 -19.64 9.71
CA GLU A 481 14.68 -20.41 8.57
C GLU A 481 14.92 -19.50 7.35
N LEU A 482 13.92 -18.69 6.96
CA LEU A 482 14.04 -17.72 5.86
C LEU A 482 15.18 -16.73 6.07
N LYS A 483 15.33 -16.19 7.28
CA LYS A 483 16.45 -15.29 7.60
C LYS A 483 17.80 -15.96 7.36
N ASN A 484 17.96 -17.22 7.77
CA ASN A 484 19.21 -17.96 7.60
C ASN A 484 19.49 -18.35 6.14
N GLU A 485 18.45 -18.58 5.34
CA GLU A 485 18.57 -18.90 3.92
C GLU A 485 18.87 -17.64 3.08
N ILE A 486 18.13 -16.56 3.30
CA ILE A 486 18.21 -15.36 2.46
C ILE A 486 19.37 -14.45 2.90
N TYR A 487 19.55 -14.26 4.22
CA TYR A 487 20.53 -13.32 4.79
C TYR A 487 21.40 -13.95 5.88
N PRO A 488 22.17 -15.03 5.59
CA PRO A 488 22.99 -15.73 6.58
C PRO A 488 24.08 -14.83 7.19
N GLN A 489 24.50 -13.77 6.50
CA GLN A 489 25.54 -12.84 6.95
C GLN A 489 25.11 -11.92 8.08
N TYR A 490 23.80 -11.69 8.28
CA TYR A 490 23.30 -10.85 9.36
C TYR A 490 23.05 -11.68 10.63
N LYS A 491 23.28 -11.07 11.78
CA LYS A 491 22.89 -11.66 13.07
C LYS A 491 21.47 -11.29 13.39
N ASP A 492 20.69 -12.27 13.82
CA ASP A 492 19.37 -12.03 14.38
C ASP A 492 19.50 -11.20 15.68
N ARG A 493 18.89 -10.01 15.71
CA ARG A 493 18.82 -9.12 16.86
C ARG A 493 17.43 -9.06 17.47
N GLY A 494 16.45 -9.62 16.81
CA GLY A 494 15.08 -9.70 17.30
C GLY A 494 14.07 -9.93 16.19
N LEU A 495 13.12 -10.80 16.51
CA LEU A 495 11.94 -11.05 15.70
C LEU A 495 10.72 -11.01 16.61
N THR A 496 9.75 -10.15 16.29
CA THR A 496 8.44 -10.17 16.93
C THR A 496 7.35 -10.35 15.89
N VAL A 497 6.33 -11.12 16.25
CA VAL A 497 5.17 -11.40 15.41
C VAL A 497 3.91 -11.18 16.25
N THR A 498 2.96 -10.41 15.73
CA THR A 498 1.67 -10.17 16.39
C THR A 498 0.56 -10.00 15.36
N LEU A 499 -0.68 -10.25 15.77
CA LEU A 499 -1.85 -9.88 14.99
C LEU A 499 -2.21 -8.42 15.34
N PRO A 500 -2.07 -7.46 14.41
CA PRO A 500 -2.31 -6.03 14.70
C PRO A 500 -3.78 -5.73 14.92
N TRP A 501 -4.65 -6.45 14.22
CA TRP A 501 -6.10 -6.40 14.38
C TRP A 501 -6.63 -7.75 14.88
N ASP A 502 -7.83 -7.73 15.43
CA ASP A 502 -8.47 -8.94 15.96
C ASP A 502 -8.99 -9.82 14.81
N ARG A 503 -8.08 -10.26 13.93
CA ARG A 503 -8.32 -11.15 12.78
C ARG A 503 -7.00 -11.74 12.27
N THR A 504 -7.08 -12.75 11.41
CA THR A 504 -5.90 -13.41 10.83
C THR A 504 -5.55 -12.91 9.42
N PHE A 505 -6.19 -11.85 8.94
CA PHE A 505 -5.94 -11.39 7.57
C PHE A 505 -4.52 -10.85 7.38
N GLU A 506 -4.00 -10.12 8.33
CA GLU A 506 -2.64 -9.57 8.34
C GLU A 506 -1.89 -9.97 9.61
N THR A 507 -0.58 -10.01 9.53
CA THR A 507 0.32 -10.14 10.68
C THR A 507 1.32 -8.99 10.71
N GLN A 508 1.68 -8.50 11.89
CA GLN A 508 2.76 -7.54 12.06
C GLN A 508 4.05 -8.29 12.36
N ILE A 509 5.09 -8.00 11.59
CA ILE A 509 6.39 -8.66 11.67
C ILE A 509 7.45 -7.57 11.86
N ASP A 510 8.12 -7.57 13.01
CA ASP A 510 9.24 -6.69 13.27
C ASP A 510 10.52 -7.54 13.26
N VAL A 511 11.33 -7.35 12.22
CA VAL A 511 12.64 -7.99 12.05
C VAL A 511 13.72 -6.98 12.41
N LYS A 512 14.72 -7.42 13.17
CA LYS A 512 15.95 -6.67 13.47
C LYS A 512 17.18 -7.50 13.15
N LEU A 513 18.05 -6.97 12.28
CA LEU A 513 19.27 -7.59 11.78
C LEU A 513 20.54 -6.94 12.30
#